data_c2bc2f97adcd557f1e38ddc42ca8554d
#
_entry.id   c2bc2f97adcd557f1e38ddc42ca8554d
#
_cell.length_a   1.000
_cell.length_b   1.000
_cell.length_c   1.000
_cell.angle_alpha   90.00
_cell.angle_beta   90.00
_cell.angle_gamma   90.00
#
_symmetry.space_group_name_H-M   'P 1'
#
loop_
_entity.id
_entity.type
_entity.pdbx_description
1 polymer ?
#
loop_
_entity_poly.entity_id
_entity_poly.type
_entity_poly.pdbx_seq_one_letter_code
_entity_poly.pdbx_strand_id
1 'polypeptide(L)'
;MSLRPIMLTRPPVEIMLDDGFWDELIEGGFRDVCVSWMVFLKEVQSGERLPSHEEARPRVLSYFEDKGDQFKYVPIINPDDSLYDGLTLNPPTRSDEFDSIFGELRDAFQRAKEKGINLYLFDDKSYFEISGYPAGSEGDRGFSCWNNPQVAEYLVARTRDYVNQLPMFSGIVLDGPDYKWEIAPGERDDLFAECCACDHCQNAARAMGLDLMKLIDALAAFKLELQQLDDEKVRGFLLSTRGFLGAADWWLSHPELLDLLRFRYKTIEDHLVRNYEGIKNHLPEFEVMASSRTPSYSALSGHSLPRRSAYTDYQLPKLYLWAGNQPGFRYTVSNYVNTLSEWNPSLSRESVVALTERILGIEFPMDYPIEKFDGPAPSSFYEQVAGDEMRKMIHLTGDVDRLIPFIALEHFGGPQIQPQEVRDLLRTLEDSGINRYIFFHYGVITEDVWKVLTEFSE
;
A
#
# COMPACT_ATOMS: atom_id res chain seq x y z
N MET A 1 -21.01 15.97 5.77
CA MET A 1 -20.88 15.38 4.40
C MET A 1 -20.71 13.91 4.63
N SER A 2 -21.52 13.03 4.06
CA SER A 2 -21.32 11.59 4.28
C SER A 2 -20.05 11.11 3.58
N LEU A 3 -19.30 10.23 4.23
CA LEU A 3 -18.12 9.62 3.64
C LEU A 3 -18.56 8.49 2.68
N ARG A 4 -17.79 8.28 1.62
CA ARG A 4 -18.01 7.20 0.64
C ARG A 4 -16.87 6.19 0.75
N PRO A 5 -17.04 5.14 1.55
CA PRO A 5 -16.02 4.11 1.70
C PRO A 5 -15.95 3.22 0.45
N ILE A 6 -14.72 2.86 0.12
CA ILE A 6 -14.41 1.76 -0.81
C ILE A 6 -13.93 0.60 0.04
N MET A 7 -14.60 -0.54 -0.05
CA MET A 7 -14.18 -1.70 0.71
C MET A 7 -13.25 -2.58 -0.11
N LEU A 8 -12.04 -2.84 0.42
CA LEU A 8 -11.21 -3.89 -0.13
C LEU A 8 -11.65 -5.23 0.47
N THR A 9 -11.97 -6.16 -0.41
CA THR A 9 -12.35 -7.52 -0.01
C THR A 9 -11.30 -8.53 -0.46
N ARG A 10 -10.93 -9.40 0.47
CA ARG A 10 -10.13 -10.61 0.26
C ARG A 10 -10.81 -11.83 0.88
N PRO A 11 -12.15 -11.95 0.85
CA PRO A 11 -12.82 -13.10 1.43
C PRO A 11 -12.53 -14.34 0.58
N PRO A 12 -12.81 -15.54 1.11
CA PRO A 12 -13.01 -16.71 0.30
C PRO A 12 -14.04 -16.42 -0.80
N VAL A 13 -13.83 -16.99 -1.96
CA VAL A 13 -14.69 -16.77 -3.13
C VAL A 13 -16.16 -17.03 -2.80
N GLU A 14 -16.42 -18.03 -2.00
CA GLU A 14 -17.76 -18.48 -1.61
C GLU A 14 -18.58 -17.40 -0.89
N ILE A 15 -17.92 -16.50 -0.17
CA ILE A 15 -18.59 -15.37 0.49
C ILE A 15 -19.12 -14.40 -0.56
N MET A 16 -18.36 -14.17 -1.64
CA MET A 16 -18.78 -13.31 -2.74
C MET A 16 -19.91 -13.93 -3.58
N LEU A 17 -20.11 -15.25 -3.52
CA LEU A 17 -21.23 -15.92 -4.15
C LEU A 17 -22.55 -15.72 -3.38
N ASP A 18 -22.50 -15.37 -2.10
CA ASP A 18 -23.67 -15.12 -1.26
C ASP A 18 -24.27 -13.73 -1.55
N ASP A 19 -25.51 -13.68 -2.00
CA ASP A 19 -26.20 -12.42 -2.26
C ASP A 19 -26.39 -11.57 -0.98
N GLY A 20 -26.47 -12.20 0.20
CA GLY A 20 -26.51 -11.51 1.50
C GLY A 20 -25.29 -10.66 1.78
N PHE A 21 -24.11 -11.06 1.28
CA PHE A 21 -22.88 -10.26 1.37
C PHE A 21 -23.04 -8.90 0.67
N TRP A 22 -23.59 -8.90 -0.55
CA TRP A 22 -23.81 -7.67 -1.33
C TRP A 22 -24.91 -6.81 -0.75
N ASP A 23 -25.97 -7.44 -0.22
CA ASP A 23 -27.08 -6.73 0.42
C ASP A 23 -26.62 -6.03 1.70
N GLU A 24 -25.83 -6.68 2.54
CA GLU A 24 -25.22 -6.08 3.74
C GLU A 24 -24.36 -4.86 3.41
N LEU A 25 -23.56 -4.93 2.36
CA LEU A 25 -22.75 -3.79 1.92
C LEU A 25 -23.63 -2.60 1.54
N ILE A 26 -24.68 -2.87 0.79
CA ILE A 26 -25.64 -1.84 0.33
C ILE A 26 -26.36 -1.21 1.52
N GLU A 27 -26.81 -2.01 2.47
CA GLU A 27 -27.45 -1.55 3.71
C GLU A 27 -26.50 -0.71 4.57
N GLY A 28 -25.21 -1.07 4.60
CA GLY A 28 -24.18 -0.31 5.27
C GLY A 28 -23.69 0.94 4.52
N GLY A 29 -24.32 1.32 3.39
CA GLY A 29 -23.93 2.50 2.62
C GLY A 29 -22.75 2.31 1.67
N PHE A 30 -22.21 1.09 1.56
CA PHE A 30 -21.07 0.79 0.67
C PHE A 30 -21.55 0.61 -0.76
N ARG A 31 -20.96 1.37 -1.68
CA ARG A 31 -21.29 1.32 -3.11
C ARG A 31 -20.08 1.04 -4.00
N ASP A 32 -18.91 1.10 -3.43
CA ASP A 32 -17.65 0.88 -4.13
C ASP A 32 -16.91 -0.29 -3.46
N VAL A 33 -16.55 -1.32 -4.23
CA VAL A 33 -15.88 -2.53 -3.73
C VAL A 33 -14.67 -2.86 -4.60
N CYS A 34 -13.53 -3.01 -3.94
CA CYS A 34 -12.27 -3.44 -4.54
C CYS A 34 -12.08 -4.95 -4.31
N VAL A 35 -12.02 -5.72 -5.38
CA VAL A 35 -11.80 -7.17 -5.32
C VAL A 35 -10.35 -7.47 -5.67
N SER A 36 -9.66 -8.24 -4.84
CA SER A 36 -8.30 -8.69 -5.16
C SER A 36 -8.30 -9.52 -6.46
N TRP A 37 -7.27 -9.31 -7.28
CA TRP A 37 -7.08 -10.08 -8.51
C TRP A 37 -6.81 -11.57 -8.25
N MET A 38 -6.42 -11.90 -7.04
CA MET A 38 -6.35 -13.26 -6.54
C MET A 38 -7.26 -13.41 -5.32
N VAL A 39 -7.91 -14.54 -5.24
CA VAL A 39 -8.83 -14.88 -4.16
C VAL A 39 -8.45 -16.21 -3.53
N PHE A 40 -8.90 -16.41 -2.31
CA PHE A 40 -8.74 -17.67 -1.64
C PHE A 40 -9.86 -18.63 -2.05
N LEU A 41 -9.47 -19.76 -2.62
CA LEU A 41 -10.36 -20.86 -2.88
C LEU A 41 -10.16 -21.91 -1.79
N LYS A 42 -11.23 -22.22 -1.05
CA LYS A 42 -11.17 -23.30 -0.06
C LYS A 42 -11.13 -24.64 -0.78
N GLU A 43 -10.18 -25.50 -0.42
CA GLU A 43 -10.26 -26.92 -0.75
C GLU A 43 -11.36 -27.56 0.12
N VAL A 44 -12.59 -27.58 -0.38
CA VAL A 44 -13.71 -28.18 0.34
C VAL A 44 -13.56 -29.69 0.36
N GLN A 45 -13.38 -30.26 1.55
CA GLN A 45 -13.65 -31.69 1.71
C GLN A 45 -15.15 -31.89 1.54
N SER A 46 -15.55 -32.85 0.70
CA SER A 46 -16.95 -33.10 0.36
C SER A 46 -17.79 -33.26 1.61
N GLY A 47 -18.71 -32.34 1.87
CA GLY A 47 -19.64 -32.38 3.00
C GLY A 47 -19.46 -31.27 4.05
N GLU A 48 -18.43 -30.41 3.97
CA GLU A 48 -18.34 -29.24 4.81
C GLU A 48 -19.17 -28.07 4.25
N ARG A 49 -19.98 -27.47 5.10
CA ARG A 49 -20.68 -26.23 4.81
C ARG A 49 -19.68 -25.07 4.84
N LEU A 50 -19.70 -24.23 3.83
CA LEU A 50 -18.99 -22.95 3.85
C LEU A 50 -19.67 -21.98 4.83
N PRO A 51 -18.91 -21.15 5.57
CA PRO A 51 -19.49 -20.14 6.44
C PRO A 51 -20.32 -19.15 5.63
N SER A 52 -21.45 -18.69 6.19
CA SER A 52 -22.14 -17.52 5.63
C SER A 52 -21.26 -16.27 5.75
N HIS A 53 -21.57 -15.21 5.00
CA HIS A 53 -20.83 -13.94 5.10
C HIS A 53 -20.88 -13.36 6.52
N GLU A 54 -21.99 -13.52 7.27
CA GLU A 54 -22.11 -13.12 8.67
C GLU A 54 -21.19 -13.90 9.61
N GLU A 55 -21.02 -15.19 9.38
CA GLU A 55 -20.10 -16.03 10.14
C GLU A 55 -18.64 -15.75 9.81
N ALA A 56 -18.35 -15.32 8.60
CA ALA A 56 -16.98 -15.06 8.12
C ALA A 56 -16.47 -13.67 8.51
N ARG A 57 -17.34 -12.65 8.57
CA ARG A 57 -16.94 -11.25 8.80
C ARG A 57 -16.01 -11.05 10.01
N PRO A 58 -16.33 -11.51 11.22
CA PRO A 58 -15.46 -11.30 12.38
C PRO A 58 -14.28 -12.27 12.46
N ARG A 59 -14.17 -13.25 11.56
CA ARG A 59 -13.26 -14.39 11.70
C ARG A 59 -12.45 -14.75 10.45
N VAL A 60 -12.53 -13.95 9.38
CA VAL A 60 -11.88 -14.33 8.12
C VAL A 60 -10.38 -14.53 8.29
N LEU A 61 -9.68 -13.66 9.04
CA LEU A 61 -8.26 -13.87 9.31
C LEU A 61 -8.00 -15.07 10.22
N SER A 62 -8.70 -15.19 11.35
CA SER A 62 -8.54 -16.36 12.23
C SER A 62 -8.93 -17.66 11.53
N TYR A 63 -9.90 -17.59 10.64
CA TYR A 63 -10.29 -18.72 9.80
C TYR A 63 -9.18 -19.13 8.81
N PHE A 64 -8.41 -18.18 8.29
CA PHE A 64 -7.24 -18.43 7.44
C PHE A 64 -6.02 -18.89 8.25
N GLU A 65 -5.75 -18.28 9.41
CA GLU A 65 -4.65 -18.65 10.28
C GLU A 65 -4.80 -20.08 10.80
N ASP A 66 -6.02 -20.49 11.17
CA ASP A 66 -6.31 -21.83 11.65
C ASP A 66 -6.27 -22.92 10.55
N LYS A 67 -6.37 -22.54 9.28
CA LYS A 67 -6.57 -23.47 8.16
C LYS A 67 -5.66 -23.19 6.95
N GLY A 68 -4.51 -22.55 7.15
CA GLY A 68 -3.61 -22.07 6.10
C GLY A 68 -3.29 -23.06 4.97
N ASP A 69 -3.24 -24.36 5.27
CA ASP A 69 -2.98 -25.42 4.30
C ASP A 69 -4.22 -25.86 3.47
N GLN A 70 -5.40 -25.28 3.76
CA GLN A 70 -6.67 -25.67 3.11
C GLN A 70 -7.15 -24.66 2.07
N PHE A 71 -6.39 -23.58 1.84
CA PHE A 71 -6.72 -22.57 0.85
C PHE A 71 -5.68 -22.52 -0.24
N LYS A 72 -6.16 -22.52 -1.48
CA LYS A 72 -5.37 -22.15 -2.64
C LYS A 72 -5.60 -20.68 -2.97
N TYR A 73 -4.53 -20.00 -3.29
CA TYR A 73 -4.59 -18.65 -3.80
C TYR A 73 -4.61 -18.70 -5.32
N VAL A 74 -5.70 -18.28 -5.92
CA VAL A 74 -5.96 -18.44 -7.36
C VAL A 74 -6.39 -17.12 -7.99
N PRO A 75 -6.04 -16.84 -9.27
CA PRO A 75 -6.55 -15.68 -9.97
C PRO A 75 -8.07 -15.79 -10.17
N ILE A 76 -8.76 -14.64 -10.19
CA ILE A 76 -10.22 -14.59 -10.39
C ILE A 76 -10.67 -14.78 -11.84
N ILE A 77 -9.75 -15.16 -12.71
CA ILE A 77 -10.00 -15.47 -14.13
C ILE A 77 -9.22 -16.71 -14.55
N ASN A 78 -9.63 -17.29 -15.68
CA ASN A 78 -8.82 -18.24 -16.44
C ASN A 78 -8.03 -17.47 -17.50
N PRO A 79 -6.68 -17.38 -17.39
CA PRO A 79 -5.89 -16.56 -18.29
C PRO A 79 -6.06 -16.93 -19.76
N ASP A 80 -6.21 -15.92 -20.62
CA ASP A 80 -6.12 -16.04 -22.06
C ASP A 80 -4.65 -15.88 -22.48
N ASP A 81 -3.97 -16.99 -22.69
CA ASP A 81 -2.54 -17.03 -23.01
C ASP A 81 -2.17 -16.12 -24.18
N SER A 82 -3.09 -15.90 -25.14
CA SER A 82 -2.83 -15.06 -26.31
C SER A 82 -2.58 -13.57 -25.98
N LEU A 83 -3.06 -13.09 -24.83
CA LEU A 83 -2.82 -11.74 -24.37
C LEU A 83 -1.40 -11.52 -23.83
N TYR A 84 -0.70 -12.61 -23.51
CA TYR A 84 0.66 -12.62 -22.97
C TYR A 84 1.71 -13.02 -24.03
N ASP A 85 1.29 -13.24 -25.27
CA ASP A 85 2.19 -13.57 -26.36
C ASP A 85 3.27 -12.50 -26.56
N GLY A 86 4.53 -12.95 -26.63
CA GLY A 86 5.70 -12.09 -26.77
C GLY A 86 6.25 -11.55 -25.45
N LEU A 87 5.59 -11.80 -24.32
CA LEU A 87 6.15 -11.51 -22.99
C LEU A 87 7.06 -12.66 -22.55
N THR A 88 8.09 -12.33 -21.78
CA THR A 88 8.93 -13.34 -21.11
C THR A 88 8.30 -13.81 -19.79
N LEU A 89 7.26 -13.14 -19.36
CA LEU A 89 6.49 -13.46 -18.17
C LEU A 89 5.33 -14.37 -18.54
N ASN A 90 5.18 -15.47 -17.82
CA ASN A 90 4.06 -16.38 -18.03
C ASN A 90 2.75 -15.78 -17.54
N PRO A 91 1.61 -16.09 -18.18
CA PRO A 91 0.31 -15.74 -17.65
C PRO A 91 0.10 -16.29 -16.23
N PRO A 92 -0.85 -15.76 -15.45
CA PRO A 92 -1.22 -16.35 -14.17
C PRO A 92 -1.53 -17.84 -14.29
N THR A 93 -1.20 -18.62 -13.26
CA THR A 93 -1.44 -20.07 -13.32
C THR A 93 -2.94 -20.37 -13.32
N ARG A 94 -3.40 -21.18 -14.27
CA ARG A 94 -4.76 -21.71 -14.30
C ARG A 94 -5.04 -22.57 -13.07
N SER A 95 -6.29 -22.56 -12.62
CA SER A 95 -6.80 -23.46 -11.61
C SER A 95 -8.04 -24.21 -12.13
N ASP A 96 -7.92 -25.52 -12.30
CA ASP A 96 -9.05 -26.36 -12.73
C ASP A 96 -10.20 -26.32 -11.72
N GLU A 97 -9.89 -26.16 -10.43
CA GLU A 97 -10.88 -26.04 -9.37
C GLU A 97 -11.64 -24.72 -9.51
N PHE A 98 -10.96 -23.65 -9.90
CA PHE A 98 -11.59 -22.35 -10.10
C PHE A 98 -12.50 -22.35 -11.34
N ASP A 99 -12.20 -23.12 -12.37
CA ASP A 99 -13.04 -23.25 -13.57
C ASP A 99 -14.49 -23.60 -13.22
N SER A 100 -14.68 -24.42 -12.19
CA SER A 100 -16.01 -24.87 -11.77
C SER A 100 -16.87 -23.77 -11.14
N ILE A 101 -16.27 -22.74 -10.57
CA ILE A 101 -16.97 -21.64 -9.86
C ILE A 101 -16.90 -20.30 -10.60
N PHE A 102 -16.08 -20.21 -11.65
CA PHE A 102 -15.88 -18.94 -12.37
C PHE A 102 -17.18 -18.36 -12.90
N GLY A 103 -18.05 -19.23 -13.46
CA GLY A 103 -19.36 -18.80 -13.97
C GLY A 103 -20.24 -18.20 -12.87
N GLU A 104 -20.29 -18.85 -11.71
CA GLU A 104 -21.08 -18.38 -10.56
C GLU A 104 -20.53 -17.06 -9.99
N LEU A 105 -19.20 -16.94 -9.92
CA LEU A 105 -18.55 -15.71 -9.44
C LEU A 105 -18.80 -14.54 -10.39
N ARG A 106 -18.68 -14.75 -11.70
CA ARG A 106 -19.01 -13.73 -12.70
C ARG A 106 -20.46 -13.29 -12.58
N ASP A 107 -21.39 -14.24 -12.42
CA ASP A 107 -22.81 -13.92 -12.26
C ASP A 107 -23.06 -13.17 -10.93
N ALA A 108 -22.36 -13.50 -9.85
CA ALA A 108 -22.43 -12.77 -8.59
C ALA A 108 -21.94 -11.31 -8.74
N PHE A 109 -20.83 -11.08 -9.43
CA PHE A 109 -20.35 -9.72 -9.73
C PHE A 109 -21.34 -8.95 -10.62
N GLN A 110 -21.99 -9.63 -11.58
CA GLN A 110 -23.02 -9.00 -12.41
C GLN A 110 -24.22 -8.58 -11.56
N ARG A 111 -24.70 -9.44 -10.65
CA ARG A 111 -25.79 -9.07 -9.71
C ARG A 111 -25.40 -7.92 -8.80
N ALA A 112 -24.14 -7.90 -8.27
CA ALA A 112 -23.64 -6.79 -7.48
C ALA A 112 -23.68 -5.46 -8.27
N LYS A 113 -23.27 -5.49 -9.53
CA LYS A 113 -23.34 -4.32 -10.43
C LYS A 113 -24.79 -3.87 -10.66
N GLU A 114 -25.73 -4.79 -10.88
CA GLU A 114 -27.16 -4.49 -11.05
C GLU A 114 -27.80 -3.91 -9.79
N LYS A 115 -27.31 -4.30 -8.62
CA LYS A 115 -27.67 -3.70 -7.31
C LYS A 115 -27.04 -2.32 -7.08
N GLY A 116 -26.19 -1.82 -7.99
CA GLY A 116 -25.58 -0.50 -7.94
C GLY A 116 -24.23 -0.44 -7.23
N ILE A 117 -23.54 -1.57 -7.08
CA ILE A 117 -22.17 -1.63 -6.58
C ILE A 117 -21.19 -1.39 -7.76
N ASN A 118 -20.26 -0.48 -7.60
CA ASN A 118 -19.12 -0.31 -8.48
C ASN A 118 -18.00 -1.27 -8.07
N LEU A 119 -17.52 -2.05 -9.02
CA LEU A 119 -16.47 -3.02 -8.79
C LEU A 119 -15.15 -2.51 -9.34
N TYR A 120 -14.09 -2.64 -8.55
CA TYR A 120 -12.71 -2.31 -8.90
C TYR A 120 -11.82 -3.53 -8.71
N LEU A 121 -10.82 -3.68 -9.56
CA LEU A 121 -9.76 -4.66 -9.35
C LEU A 121 -8.73 -4.11 -8.37
N PHE A 122 -8.24 -4.95 -7.48
CA PHE A 122 -7.12 -4.63 -6.62
C PHE A 122 -5.90 -5.45 -7.05
N ASP A 123 -4.92 -4.77 -7.57
CA ASP A 123 -3.68 -5.37 -8.03
C ASP A 123 -2.62 -5.25 -6.93
N ASP A 124 -2.49 -6.29 -6.14
CA ASP A 124 -1.48 -6.40 -5.10
C ASP A 124 -0.18 -6.97 -5.67
N LYS A 125 0.88 -6.15 -5.64
CA LYS A 125 2.22 -6.52 -6.12
C LYS A 125 2.85 -7.71 -5.40
N SER A 126 2.41 -8.01 -4.17
CA SER A 126 3.04 -9.03 -3.32
C SER A 126 2.91 -10.46 -3.86
N TYR A 127 2.07 -10.69 -4.86
CA TYR A 127 1.77 -12.00 -5.41
C TYR A 127 2.38 -12.24 -6.79
N PHE A 128 3.35 -11.44 -7.17
CA PHE A 128 4.15 -11.72 -8.36
C PHE A 128 5.17 -12.82 -8.08
N GLU A 129 4.73 -14.05 -7.99
CA GLU A 129 5.56 -15.17 -8.43
C GLU A 129 5.60 -15.14 -9.96
N ILE A 130 6.34 -14.19 -10.50
CA ILE A 130 6.64 -14.20 -11.92
C ILE A 130 7.76 -15.21 -12.08
N SER A 131 7.37 -16.46 -12.34
CA SER A 131 8.29 -17.55 -12.58
C SER A 131 9.24 -17.19 -13.72
N GLY A 132 10.54 -17.22 -13.47
CA GLY A 132 11.57 -16.96 -14.47
C GLY A 132 12.17 -15.56 -14.47
N TYR A 133 11.71 -14.65 -13.62
CA TYR A 133 12.38 -13.36 -13.42
C TYR A 133 13.43 -13.46 -12.31
N PRO A 134 14.65 -12.99 -12.55
CA PRO A 134 15.59 -12.83 -11.46
C PRO A 134 14.92 -11.85 -10.48
N ALA A 135 14.61 -12.34 -9.29
CA ALA A 135 14.41 -11.47 -8.15
C ALA A 135 15.53 -10.43 -8.15
N GLY A 136 15.25 -9.19 -7.79
CA GLY A 136 16.31 -8.19 -7.61
C GLY A 136 17.45 -8.81 -6.82
N SER A 137 18.64 -8.21 -6.82
CA SER A 137 19.92 -8.76 -6.35
C SER A 137 19.95 -9.58 -5.04
N GLU A 138 18.83 -9.71 -4.37
CA GLU A 138 18.58 -10.50 -3.16
C GLU A 138 17.62 -11.68 -3.38
N GLY A 139 17.84 -12.45 -4.40
CA GLY A 139 17.49 -13.87 -4.62
C GLY A 139 16.13 -14.42 -4.22
N ASP A 140 15.36 -13.84 -3.31
CA ASP A 140 14.21 -14.52 -2.68
C ASP A 140 12.95 -13.65 -2.44
N ARG A 141 12.90 -12.41 -2.88
CA ARG A 141 11.80 -11.51 -2.50
C ARG A 141 10.72 -11.27 -3.54
N GLY A 142 10.66 -11.99 -4.64
CA GLY A 142 9.53 -11.99 -5.58
C GLY A 142 9.12 -10.62 -6.17
N PHE A 143 9.95 -9.58 -6.07
CA PHE A 143 9.66 -8.26 -6.63
C PHE A 143 10.21 -8.13 -8.03
N SER A 144 9.33 -7.85 -8.96
CA SER A 144 9.70 -7.52 -10.33
C SER A 144 10.40 -6.16 -10.37
N CYS A 145 11.42 -6.04 -11.22
CA CYS A 145 12.11 -4.77 -11.42
C CYS A 145 11.22 -3.75 -12.14
N TRP A 146 10.89 -2.62 -11.49
CA TRP A 146 10.04 -1.58 -12.04
C TRP A 146 10.63 -0.90 -13.30
N ASN A 147 11.95 -0.97 -13.50
CA ASN A 147 12.61 -0.49 -14.72
C ASN A 147 12.53 -1.49 -15.87
N ASN A 148 12.04 -2.71 -15.65
CA ASN A 148 11.82 -3.66 -16.70
C ASN A 148 10.49 -3.37 -17.41
N PRO A 149 10.50 -2.99 -18.71
CA PRO A 149 9.29 -2.63 -19.43
C PRO A 149 8.28 -3.78 -19.49
N GLN A 150 8.74 -5.03 -19.54
CA GLN A 150 7.84 -6.18 -19.63
C GLN A 150 6.97 -6.37 -18.38
N VAL A 151 7.38 -5.86 -17.23
CA VAL A 151 6.54 -5.87 -16.02
C VAL A 151 5.30 -5.00 -16.22
N ALA A 152 5.44 -3.81 -16.79
CA ALA A 152 4.30 -2.95 -17.09
C ALA A 152 3.44 -3.54 -18.21
N GLU A 153 4.04 -4.10 -19.27
CA GLU A 153 3.34 -4.77 -20.37
C GLU A 153 2.52 -5.96 -19.86
N TYR A 154 3.08 -6.75 -18.94
CA TYR A 154 2.38 -7.85 -18.29
C TYR A 154 1.16 -7.36 -17.47
N LEU A 155 1.30 -6.28 -16.69
CA LEU A 155 0.20 -5.70 -15.93
C LEU A 155 -0.93 -5.20 -16.84
N VAL A 156 -0.57 -4.60 -17.97
CA VAL A 156 -1.54 -4.18 -18.99
C VAL A 156 -2.26 -5.37 -19.60
N ALA A 157 -1.52 -6.43 -20.00
CA ALA A 157 -2.09 -7.66 -20.54
C ALA A 157 -3.06 -8.30 -19.55
N ARG A 158 -2.64 -8.43 -18.31
CA ARG A 158 -3.45 -8.99 -17.22
C ARG A 158 -4.71 -8.16 -16.95
N THR A 159 -4.61 -6.83 -16.90
CA THR A 159 -5.77 -5.96 -16.74
C THR A 159 -6.78 -6.13 -17.88
N ARG A 160 -6.30 -6.23 -19.11
CA ARG A 160 -7.16 -6.50 -20.28
C ARG A 160 -7.85 -7.85 -20.17
N ASP A 161 -7.13 -8.87 -19.75
CA ASP A 161 -7.66 -10.21 -19.56
C ASP A 161 -8.81 -10.21 -18.54
N TYR A 162 -8.62 -9.54 -17.38
CA TYR A 162 -9.69 -9.35 -16.39
C TYR A 162 -10.92 -8.67 -16.98
N VAL A 163 -10.74 -7.55 -17.66
CA VAL A 163 -11.87 -6.78 -18.20
C VAL A 163 -12.59 -7.52 -19.33
N ASN A 164 -11.87 -8.29 -20.14
CA ASN A 164 -12.48 -9.13 -21.18
C ASN A 164 -13.40 -10.19 -20.59
N GLN A 165 -13.02 -10.79 -19.47
CA GLN A 165 -13.79 -11.87 -18.83
C GLN A 165 -14.80 -11.33 -17.79
N LEU A 166 -14.51 -10.20 -17.16
CA LEU A 166 -15.29 -9.56 -16.10
C LEU A 166 -15.58 -8.08 -16.46
N PRO A 167 -16.40 -7.81 -17.50
CA PRO A 167 -16.64 -6.46 -18.01
C PRO A 167 -17.45 -5.55 -17.08
N MET A 168 -17.91 -6.06 -15.92
CA MET A 168 -18.60 -5.28 -14.91
C MET A 168 -17.67 -4.43 -14.05
N PHE A 169 -16.35 -4.66 -14.07
CA PHE A 169 -15.38 -3.85 -13.35
C PHE A 169 -15.19 -2.48 -14.01
N SER A 170 -15.09 -1.43 -13.17
CA SER A 170 -15.02 -0.04 -13.61
C SER A 170 -13.62 0.55 -13.55
N GLY A 171 -12.69 -0.10 -12.87
CA GLY A 171 -11.32 0.40 -12.70
C GLY A 171 -10.42 -0.57 -11.95
N ILE A 172 -9.18 -0.14 -11.75
CA ILE A 172 -8.14 -0.89 -11.06
C ILE A 172 -7.39 -0.03 -10.05
N VAL A 173 -7.08 -0.61 -8.90
CA VAL A 173 -6.13 -0.09 -7.92
C VAL A 173 -4.79 -0.77 -8.13
N LEU A 174 -3.78 -0.02 -8.57
CA LEU A 174 -2.39 -0.46 -8.63
C LEU A 174 -1.77 -0.27 -7.24
N ASP A 175 -1.61 -1.37 -6.49
CA ASP A 175 -1.04 -1.29 -5.16
C ASP A 175 0.47 -1.44 -5.20
N GLY A 176 1.11 -0.31 -5.03
CA GLY A 176 2.48 -0.19 -4.61
C GLY A 176 3.60 -0.62 -5.55
N PRO A 177 3.80 -0.02 -6.72
CA PRO A 177 5.17 0.09 -7.19
C PRO A 177 5.90 1.07 -6.27
N ASP A 178 6.66 0.57 -5.29
CA ASP A 178 7.37 1.41 -4.32
C ASP A 178 8.74 0.82 -3.96
N TYR A 179 9.65 1.69 -3.54
CA TYR A 179 10.92 1.32 -2.92
C TYR A 179 10.76 1.20 -1.42
N LYS A 180 11.73 0.57 -0.78
CA LYS A 180 11.78 0.38 0.67
C LYS A 180 12.12 1.69 1.39
N TRP A 181 11.61 1.86 2.61
CA TRP A 181 11.74 3.09 3.40
C TRP A 181 12.03 2.86 4.89
N GLU A 182 11.93 1.63 5.36
CA GLU A 182 12.27 1.28 6.75
C GLU A 182 13.78 1.24 6.95
N ILE A 183 14.23 1.46 8.19
CA ILE A 183 15.65 1.35 8.56
C ILE A 183 15.94 0.20 9.52
N ALA A 184 15.11 -0.82 9.52
CA ALA A 184 15.26 -2.04 10.30
C ALA A 184 16.02 -3.10 9.48
N PRO A 185 17.36 -3.22 9.59
CA PRO A 185 18.14 -4.14 8.78
C PRO A 185 17.69 -5.58 8.97
N GLY A 186 17.47 -6.27 7.85
CA GLY A 186 16.94 -7.63 7.85
C GLY A 186 15.42 -7.72 7.76
N GLU A 187 14.71 -6.61 7.92
CA GLU A 187 13.29 -6.55 7.70
C GLU A 187 12.95 -6.45 6.20
N ARG A 188 11.73 -6.87 5.88
CA ARG A 188 11.25 -6.93 4.49
C ARG A 188 11.35 -5.59 3.75
N ASP A 189 11.20 -4.49 4.46
CA ASP A 189 11.09 -3.14 3.89
C ASP A 189 12.32 -2.26 4.22
N ASP A 190 13.50 -2.86 4.47
CA ASP A 190 14.73 -2.14 4.79
C ASP A 190 15.25 -1.28 3.62
N LEU A 191 15.35 0.02 3.87
CA LEU A 191 15.87 1.03 2.95
C LEU A 191 17.26 0.69 2.39
N PHE A 192 18.11 0.07 3.21
CA PHE A 192 19.52 -0.22 2.87
C PHE A 192 19.71 -1.55 2.16
N ALA A 193 18.71 -2.44 2.20
CA ALA A 193 18.78 -3.76 1.58
C ALA A 193 18.34 -3.73 0.11
N GLU A 194 17.66 -2.67 -0.34
CA GLU A 194 17.03 -2.68 -1.64
C GLU A 194 17.59 -1.65 -2.61
N CYS A 195 18.62 -2.08 -3.32
CA CYS A 195 18.99 -1.43 -4.56
C CYS A 195 19.14 -2.49 -5.65
N CYS A 196 18.07 -2.69 -6.43
CA CYS A 196 18.15 -3.52 -7.62
C CYS A 196 19.21 -2.94 -8.58
N ALA A 197 20.31 -3.67 -8.77
CA ALA A 197 21.41 -3.30 -9.67
C ALA A 197 21.39 -4.09 -10.99
N CYS A 198 20.24 -4.61 -11.39
CA CYS A 198 20.08 -5.33 -12.66
C CYS A 198 20.33 -4.41 -13.88
N ASP A 199 20.48 -5.00 -15.06
CA ASP A 199 20.77 -4.25 -16.29
C ASP A 199 19.72 -3.18 -16.60
N HIS A 200 18.45 -3.44 -16.33
CA HIS A 200 17.37 -2.45 -16.51
C HIS A 200 17.55 -1.23 -15.60
N CYS A 201 17.89 -1.45 -14.33
CA CYS A 201 18.16 -0.36 -13.39
C CYS A 201 19.42 0.43 -13.75
N GLN A 202 20.51 -0.27 -14.12
CA GLN A 202 21.74 0.38 -14.56
C GLN A 202 21.54 1.20 -15.85
N ASN A 203 20.75 0.68 -16.80
CA ASN A 203 20.41 1.41 -18.02
C ASN A 203 19.56 2.65 -17.72
N ALA A 204 18.56 2.53 -16.84
CA ALA A 204 17.73 3.65 -16.42
C ALA A 204 18.57 4.74 -15.73
N ALA A 205 19.45 4.38 -14.80
CA ALA A 205 20.35 5.32 -14.14
C ALA A 205 21.28 6.02 -15.16
N ARG A 206 21.91 5.26 -16.08
CA ARG A 206 22.75 5.83 -17.15
C ARG A 206 22.00 6.79 -18.05
N ALA A 207 20.74 6.52 -18.37
CA ALA A 207 19.89 7.43 -19.15
C ALA A 207 19.64 8.75 -18.42
N MET A 208 19.70 8.77 -17.09
CA MET A 208 19.63 9.96 -16.24
C MET A 208 20.99 10.64 -16.02
N GLY A 209 22.09 10.09 -16.55
CA GLY A 209 23.45 10.56 -16.31
C GLY A 209 23.99 10.17 -14.93
N LEU A 210 23.40 9.12 -14.29
CA LEU A 210 23.74 8.67 -12.96
C LEU A 210 24.55 7.37 -13.01
N ASP A 211 25.41 7.17 -12.01
CA ASP A 211 26.11 5.93 -11.74
C ASP A 211 25.42 5.22 -10.56
N LEU A 212 24.63 4.19 -10.85
CA LEU A 212 23.84 3.49 -9.84
C LEU A 212 24.70 2.90 -8.73
N MET A 213 25.90 2.39 -9.05
CA MET A 213 26.77 1.81 -8.04
C MET A 213 27.25 2.86 -7.04
N LYS A 214 27.57 4.07 -7.49
CA LYS A 214 27.91 5.18 -6.58
C LYS A 214 26.74 5.57 -5.66
N LEU A 215 25.52 5.50 -6.15
CA LEU A 215 24.34 5.78 -5.31
C LEU A 215 24.14 4.71 -4.24
N ILE A 216 24.38 3.45 -4.57
CA ILE A 216 24.35 2.33 -3.62
C ILE A 216 25.46 2.47 -2.57
N ASP A 217 26.68 2.80 -2.99
CA ASP A 217 27.81 3.03 -2.08
C ASP A 217 27.52 4.21 -1.12
N ALA A 218 26.92 5.29 -1.62
CA ALA A 218 26.53 6.44 -0.80
C ALA A 218 25.47 6.07 0.23
N LEU A 219 24.48 5.24 -0.14
CA LEU A 219 23.46 4.74 0.79
C LEU A 219 24.08 3.87 1.89
N ALA A 220 25.06 3.00 1.52
CA ALA A 220 25.81 2.20 2.49
C ALA A 220 26.66 3.07 3.44
N ALA A 221 27.29 4.14 2.93
CA ALA A 221 28.01 5.10 3.74
C ALA A 221 27.08 5.84 4.72
N PHE A 222 25.91 6.27 4.26
CA PHE A 222 24.89 6.90 5.10
C PHE A 222 24.41 5.98 6.22
N LYS A 223 24.24 4.68 5.95
CA LYS A 223 23.94 3.70 7.02
C LYS A 223 25.00 3.70 8.11
N LEU A 224 26.29 3.72 7.73
CA LEU A 224 27.41 3.77 8.68
C LEU A 224 27.41 5.06 9.49
N GLU A 225 27.02 6.18 8.90
CA GLU A 225 26.87 7.45 9.63
C GLU A 225 25.77 7.36 10.70
N LEU A 226 24.61 6.78 10.33
CA LEU A 226 23.50 6.55 11.26
C LEU A 226 23.85 5.57 12.40
N GLN A 227 24.82 4.68 12.19
CA GLN A 227 25.32 3.75 13.21
C GLN A 227 26.39 4.36 14.15
N GLN A 228 26.78 5.61 13.93
CA GLN A 228 27.85 6.29 14.68
C GLN A 228 27.39 7.66 15.22
N LEU A 229 26.12 7.76 15.58
CA LEU A 229 25.54 8.99 16.15
C LEU A 229 25.89 9.13 17.63
N ASP A 230 26.04 10.37 18.04
CA ASP A 230 26.10 10.82 19.42
C ASP A 230 25.20 12.06 19.59
N ASP A 231 25.00 12.51 20.83
CA ASP A 231 24.13 13.67 21.11
C ASP A 231 24.61 14.97 20.46
N GLU A 232 25.92 15.12 20.23
CA GLU A 232 26.48 16.30 19.55
C GLU A 232 26.14 16.29 18.06
N LYS A 233 26.31 15.14 17.39
CA LYS A 233 25.96 14.96 15.97
C LYS A 233 24.45 15.12 15.76
N VAL A 234 23.63 14.50 16.61
CA VAL A 234 22.17 14.66 16.53
C VAL A 234 21.77 16.12 16.70
N ARG A 235 22.32 16.80 17.70
CA ARG A 235 22.05 18.23 17.94
C ARG A 235 22.49 19.08 16.76
N GLY A 236 23.69 18.79 16.22
CA GLY A 236 24.23 19.45 15.03
C GLY A 236 23.31 19.26 13.81
N PHE A 237 22.85 18.05 13.55
CA PHE A 237 21.90 17.74 12.48
C PHE A 237 20.56 18.48 12.68
N LEU A 238 19.96 18.40 13.84
CA LEU A 238 18.69 19.09 14.15
C LEU A 238 18.79 20.60 13.98
N LEU A 239 19.94 21.19 14.33
CA LEU A 239 20.18 22.62 14.18
C LEU A 239 20.42 23.00 12.71
N SER A 240 21.29 22.27 12.01
CA SER A 240 21.68 22.57 10.63
C SER A 240 20.55 22.36 9.63
N THR A 241 19.67 21.38 9.85
CA THR A 241 18.50 21.09 9.00
C THR A 241 17.24 21.86 9.40
N ARG A 242 17.37 22.80 10.34
CA ARG A 242 16.22 23.62 10.77
C ARG A 242 15.82 24.61 9.69
N GLY A 243 14.56 24.47 9.24
CA GLY A 243 14.01 25.28 8.16
C GLY A 243 14.43 24.81 6.75
N PHE A 244 13.73 25.35 5.77
CA PHE A 244 13.86 24.92 4.37
C PHE A 244 15.29 25.07 3.81
N LEU A 245 15.96 26.18 4.06
CA LEU A 245 17.31 26.43 3.54
C LEU A 245 18.35 25.52 4.20
N GLY A 246 18.23 25.25 5.50
CA GLY A 246 19.12 24.31 6.18
C GLY A 246 18.94 22.88 5.64
N ALA A 247 17.71 22.45 5.44
CA ALA A 247 17.45 21.15 4.82
C ALA A 247 18.01 21.08 3.38
N ALA A 248 17.85 22.14 2.59
CA ALA A 248 18.41 22.22 1.25
C ALA A 248 19.95 22.12 1.25
N ASP A 249 20.61 22.78 2.17
CA ASP A 249 22.09 22.77 2.31
C ASP A 249 22.59 21.37 2.68
N TRP A 250 21.87 20.67 3.55
CA TRP A 250 22.16 19.28 3.87
C TRP A 250 22.09 18.37 2.63
N TRP A 251 21.02 18.46 1.84
CA TRP A 251 20.85 17.69 0.62
C TRP A 251 21.92 18.01 -0.43
N LEU A 252 22.34 19.27 -0.56
CA LEU A 252 23.39 19.69 -1.46
C LEU A 252 24.78 19.17 -1.05
N SER A 253 24.97 18.90 0.25
CA SER A 253 26.20 18.25 0.75
C SER A 253 26.16 16.71 0.63
N HIS A 254 25.00 16.13 0.27
CA HIS A 254 24.84 14.69 0.03
C HIS A 254 24.21 14.43 -1.36
N PRO A 255 24.88 14.86 -2.45
CA PRO A 255 24.29 14.86 -3.79
C PRO A 255 23.93 13.46 -4.28
N GLU A 256 24.67 12.42 -3.89
CA GLU A 256 24.39 11.03 -4.26
C GLU A 256 23.09 10.52 -3.63
N LEU A 257 22.78 10.89 -2.39
CA LEU A 257 21.51 10.53 -1.75
C LEU A 257 20.33 11.27 -2.43
N LEU A 258 20.52 12.53 -2.81
CA LEU A 258 19.53 13.26 -3.57
C LEU A 258 19.31 12.62 -4.96
N ASP A 259 20.37 12.22 -5.64
CA ASP A 259 20.30 11.54 -6.93
C ASP A 259 19.66 10.15 -6.81
N LEU A 260 19.85 9.44 -5.70
CA LEU A 260 19.13 8.21 -5.41
C LEU A 260 17.60 8.43 -5.33
N LEU A 261 17.16 9.48 -4.64
CA LEU A 261 15.74 9.83 -4.61
C LEU A 261 15.22 10.19 -6.00
N ARG A 262 15.98 10.94 -6.80
CA ARG A 262 15.61 11.27 -8.19
C ARG A 262 15.49 10.01 -9.04
N PHE A 263 16.42 9.06 -8.90
CA PHE A 263 16.36 7.77 -9.58
C PHE A 263 15.11 6.98 -9.18
N ARG A 264 14.82 6.86 -7.88
CA ARG A 264 13.62 6.18 -7.37
C ARG A 264 12.33 6.84 -7.90
N TYR A 265 12.24 8.15 -7.85
CA TYR A 265 11.10 8.91 -8.42
C TYR A 265 10.90 8.61 -9.90
N LYS A 266 11.96 8.69 -10.68
CA LYS A 266 11.87 8.45 -12.13
C LYS A 266 11.45 7.03 -12.45
N THR A 267 11.98 6.06 -11.72
CA THR A 267 11.61 4.64 -11.88
C THR A 267 10.13 4.40 -11.64
N ILE A 268 9.60 4.87 -10.51
CA ILE A 268 8.20 4.67 -10.16
C ILE A 268 7.27 5.44 -11.11
N GLU A 269 7.63 6.69 -11.45
CA GLU A 269 6.89 7.48 -12.42
C GLU A 269 6.81 6.78 -13.77
N ASP A 270 7.93 6.33 -14.33
CA ASP A 270 7.97 5.67 -15.64
C ASP A 270 7.16 4.37 -15.66
N HIS A 271 7.23 3.60 -14.57
CA HIS A 271 6.44 2.40 -14.45
C HIS A 271 4.93 2.70 -14.42
N LEU A 272 4.49 3.67 -13.62
CA LEU A 272 3.08 4.05 -13.53
C LEU A 272 2.57 4.69 -14.84
N VAL A 273 3.38 5.52 -15.49
CA VAL A 273 3.02 6.10 -16.80
C VAL A 273 2.78 5.01 -17.84
N ARG A 274 3.68 4.02 -17.94
CA ARG A 274 3.51 2.89 -18.88
C ARG A 274 2.24 2.10 -18.60
N ASN A 275 1.94 1.83 -17.32
CA ASN A 275 0.70 1.15 -16.95
C ASN A 275 -0.54 1.99 -17.31
N TYR A 276 -0.54 3.26 -16.93
CA TYR A 276 -1.66 4.16 -17.20
C TYR A 276 -1.94 4.29 -18.70
N GLU A 277 -0.92 4.63 -19.48
CA GLU A 277 -1.05 4.77 -20.92
C GLU A 277 -1.43 3.45 -21.59
N GLY A 278 -0.81 2.33 -21.19
CA GLY A 278 -1.12 1.02 -21.71
C GLY A 278 -2.55 0.59 -21.42
N ILE A 279 -3.05 0.83 -20.21
CA ILE A 279 -4.45 0.53 -19.85
C ILE A 279 -5.40 1.45 -20.63
N LYS A 280 -5.18 2.78 -20.61
CA LYS A 280 -6.05 3.76 -21.25
C LYS A 280 -6.11 3.60 -22.79
N ASN A 281 -5.05 3.15 -23.42
CA ASN A 281 -5.04 2.86 -24.87
C ASN A 281 -6.01 1.75 -25.26
N HIS A 282 -6.28 0.79 -24.38
CA HIS A 282 -7.20 -0.30 -24.61
C HIS A 282 -8.57 -0.10 -23.95
N LEU A 283 -8.60 0.58 -22.82
CA LEU A 283 -9.75 0.78 -21.94
C LEU A 283 -9.85 2.26 -21.52
N PRO A 284 -10.26 3.17 -22.43
CA PRO A 284 -10.20 4.62 -22.19
C PRO A 284 -11.00 5.09 -20.95
N GLU A 285 -12.15 4.47 -20.70
CA GLU A 285 -13.07 4.84 -19.61
C GLU A 285 -12.75 4.10 -18.29
N PHE A 286 -11.80 3.16 -18.30
CA PHE A 286 -11.46 2.35 -17.14
C PHE A 286 -10.62 3.18 -16.16
N GLU A 287 -11.08 3.34 -14.92
CA GLU A 287 -10.41 4.16 -13.92
C GLU A 287 -9.11 3.50 -13.43
N VAL A 288 -8.04 4.25 -13.43
CA VAL A 288 -6.72 3.81 -12.93
C VAL A 288 -6.39 4.57 -11.66
N MET A 289 -6.39 3.87 -10.57
CA MET A 289 -6.02 4.35 -9.25
C MET A 289 -4.64 3.81 -8.88
N ALA A 290 -3.82 4.57 -8.18
CA ALA A 290 -2.53 4.06 -7.75
C ALA A 290 -2.24 4.43 -6.30
N SER A 291 -1.83 3.44 -5.51
CA SER A 291 -1.43 3.67 -4.13
C SER A 291 -0.04 4.30 -4.03
N SER A 292 0.20 4.98 -2.93
CA SER A 292 1.52 5.49 -2.52
C SER A 292 1.65 5.32 -1.00
N ARG A 293 2.82 5.66 -0.47
CA ARG A 293 3.00 5.68 0.98
C ARG A 293 2.50 6.99 1.59
N THR A 294 2.44 7.03 2.91
CA THR A 294 2.14 8.23 3.69
C THR A 294 3.03 9.39 3.24
N PRO A 295 2.53 10.63 3.10
CA PRO A 295 3.30 11.76 2.58
C PRO A 295 4.67 11.97 3.20
N SER A 296 4.77 11.81 4.53
CA SER A 296 6.02 12.04 5.27
C SER A 296 7.19 11.17 4.81
N TYR A 297 6.95 9.98 4.26
CA TYR A 297 8.02 9.12 3.72
C TYR A 297 7.80 8.68 2.27
N SER A 298 6.83 9.28 1.56
CA SER A 298 6.60 9.00 0.14
C SER A 298 7.84 9.21 -0.72
N ALA A 299 8.68 10.20 -0.38
CA ALA A 299 9.92 10.47 -1.10
C ALA A 299 10.89 9.28 -1.07
N LEU A 300 11.04 8.63 0.10
CA LEU A 300 11.91 7.45 0.25
C LEU A 300 11.41 6.28 -0.60
N SER A 301 10.10 6.12 -0.71
CA SER A 301 9.47 5.07 -1.52
C SER A 301 9.36 5.38 -3.02
N GLY A 302 9.88 6.52 -3.47
CA GLY A 302 9.93 6.90 -4.88
C GLY A 302 8.64 7.56 -5.40
N HIS A 303 7.76 8.04 -4.52
CA HIS A 303 6.52 8.68 -4.93
C HIS A 303 6.59 10.22 -4.89
N SER A 304 6.13 10.84 -5.96
CA SER A 304 5.92 12.29 -6.05
C SER A 304 4.43 12.58 -6.20
N LEU A 305 3.74 12.84 -5.09
CA LEU A 305 2.29 13.11 -5.10
C LEU A 305 1.90 14.22 -6.08
N PRO A 306 2.62 15.37 -6.17
CA PRO A 306 2.25 16.45 -7.12
C PRO A 306 2.25 16.01 -8.58
N ARG A 307 3.08 15.05 -8.98
CA ARG A 307 3.24 14.62 -10.37
C ARG A 307 2.27 13.52 -10.78
N ARG A 308 1.73 12.78 -9.83
CA ARG A 308 0.90 11.60 -10.09
C ARG A 308 -0.42 11.90 -10.77
N SER A 309 -0.97 13.09 -10.58
CA SER A 309 -2.21 13.52 -11.23
C SER A 309 -2.14 13.49 -12.76
N ALA A 310 -0.96 13.41 -13.36
CA ALA A 310 -0.77 13.31 -14.79
C ALA A 310 -0.97 11.88 -15.34
N TYR A 311 -0.88 10.86 -14.48
CA TYR A 311 -0.90 9.45 -14.89
C TYR A 311 -1.65 8.54 -13.92
N THR A 312 -2.61 9.07 -13.21
CA THR A 312 -3.62 8.32 -12.43
C THR A 312 -4.91 9.10 -12.44
N ASP A 313 -6.05 8.44 -12.44
CA ASP A 313 -7.34 9.10 -12.27
C ASP A 313 -7.55 9.48 -10.80
N TYR A 314 -7.15 8.61 -9.85
CA TYR A 314 -7.17 8.87 -8.41
C TYR A 314 -5.87 8.47 -7.75
N GLN A 315 -5.51 9.18 -6.68
CA GLN A 315 -4.35 8.91 -5.85
C GLN A 315 -4.80 8.32 -4.50
N LEU A 316 -4.16 7.20 -4.12
CA LEU A 316 -4.47 6.45 -2.91
C LEU A 316 -3.27 6.43 -1.93
N PRO A 317 -2.94 7.55 -1.29
CA PRO A 317 -1.87 7.54 -0.29
C PRO A 317 -2.30 6.70 0.91
N LYS A 318 -1.42 5.79 1.33
CA LYS A 318 -1.67 4.90 2.47
C LYS A 318 -1.54 5.68 3.77
N LEU A 319 -2.63 5.77 4.48
CA LEU A 319 -2.71 6.36 5.81
C LEU A 319 -2.89 5.24 6.85
N TYR A 320 -1.91 4.33 6.90
CA TYR A 320 -1.88 3.22 7.85
C TYR A 320 -1.36 3.71 9.19
N LEU A 321 -2.24 4.34 9.98
CA LEU A 321 -1.87 5.00 11.24
C LEU A 321 -1.65 4.03 12.40
N TRP A 322 -1.98 2.77 12.22
CA TRP A 322 -1.99 1.78 13.28
C TRP A 322 -0.58 1.29 13.64
N ALA A 323 -0.42 0.86 14.89
CA ALA A 323 0.73 0.09 15.32
C ALA A 323 0.62 -1.36 14.83
N GLY A 324 1.70 -2.10 14.86
CA GLY A 324 1.74 -3.50 14.48
C GLY A 324 3.11 -3.91 13.96
N ASN A 325 3.20 -5.11 13.40
CA ASN A 325 4.44 -5.65 12.85
C ASN A 325 4.51 -5.58 11.31
N GLN A 326 3.63 -4.77 10.70
CA GLN A 326 3.63 -4.52 9.26
C GLN A 326 3.87 -3.03 8.96
N PRO A 327 4.50 -2.67 7.84
CA PRO A 327 4.82 -1.30 7.50
C PRO A 327 3.57 -0.40 7.46
N GLY A 328 3.48 0.47 8.45
CA GLY A 328 2.46 1.50 8.60
C GLY A 328 3.07 2.72 9.27
N PHE A 329 2.34 3.81 9.43
CA PHE A 329 2.92 5.06 9.94
C PHE A 329 3.58 4.91 11.31
N ARG A 330 2.86 4.38 12.30
CA ARG A 330 3.38 4.21 13.67
C ARG A 330 4.44 3.12 13.77
N TYR A 331 4.30 2.07 12.97
CA TYR A 331 5.31 1.02 12.86
C TYR A 331 6.62 1.56 12.28
N THR A 332 6.56 2.33 11.19
CA THR A 332 7.72 2.99 10.59
C THR A 332 8.44 3.88 11.60
N VAL A 333 7.70 4.74 12.33
CA VAL A 333 8.29 5.58 13.37
C VAL A 333 8.93 4.76 14.47
N SER A 334 8.24 3.70 14.94
CA SER A 334 8.78 2.80 15.96
C SER A 334 10.07 2.11 15.50
N ASN A 335 10.12 1.66 14.25
CA ASN A 335 11.32 1.06 13.68
C ASN A 335 12.49 2.03 13.61
N TYR A 336 12.26 3.27 13.17
CA TYR A 336 13.29 4.30 13.17
C TYR A 336 13.82 4.54 14.59
N VAL A 337 12.93 4.76 15.55
CA VAL A 337 13.31 5.00 16.95
C VAL A 337 14.05 3.81 17.55
N ASN A 338 13.55 2.60 17.37
CA ASN A 338 14.15 1.41 17.96
C ASN A 338 15.49 1.07 17.30
N THR A 339 15.57 1.09 15.98
CA THR A 339 16.81 0.79 15.22
C THR A 339 17.89 1.82 15.52
N LEU A 340 17.58 3.11 15.52
CA LEU A 340 18.56 4.16 15.87
C LEU A 340 19.02 4.06 17.33
N SER A 341 18.13 3.68 18.26
CA SER A 341 18.51 3.44 19.66
C SER A 341 19.40 2.19 19.81
N GLU A 342 19.12 1.11 19.07
CA GLU A 342 19.93 -0.09 19.08
C GLU A 342 21.33 0.16 18.52
N TRP A 343 21.41 0.88 17.40
CA TRP A 343 22.71 1.23 16.78
C TRP A 343 23.53 2.20 17.63
N ASN A 344 22.87 3.05 18.43
CA ASN A 344 23.49 4.11 19.19
C ASN A 344 23.02 4.11 20.66
N PRO A 345 23.42 3.10 21.47
CA PRO A 345 22.89 2.91 22.82
C PRO A 345 23.27 4.03 23.82
N SER A 346 24.16 4.93 23.45
CA SER A 346 24.50 6.13 24.24
C SER A 346 23.56 7.31 24.04
N LEU A 347 22.73 7.29 22.98
CA LEU A 347 21.74 8.36 22.75
C LEU A 347 20.58 8.28 23.73
N SER A 348 20.08 9.43 24.16
CA SER A 348 18.82 9.49 24.88
C SER A 348 17.65 9.17 23.93
N ARG A 349 16.56 8.63 24.49
CA ARG A 349 15.37 8.33 23.68
C ARG A 349 14.78 9.62 23.09
N GLU A 350 14.81 10.71 23.83
CA GLU A 350 14.34 12.01 23.36
C GLU A 350 15.15 12.49 22.14
N SER A 351 16.47 12.29 22.14
CA SER A 351 17.33 12.63 21.00
C SER A 351 16.98 11.80 19.78
N VAL A 352 16.72 10.49 19.97
CA VAL A 352 16.35 9.59 18.86
C VAL A 352 14.96 9.93 18.31
N VAL A 353 13.99 10.21 19.17
CA VAL A 353 12.63 10.64 18.75
C VAL A 353 12.72 11.95 17.97
N ALA A 354 13.40 12.96 18.48
CA ALA A 354 13.56 14.25 17.80
C ALA A 354 14.28 14.11 16.44
N LEU A 355 15.25 13.21 16.33
CA LEU A 355 15.91 12.87 15.06
C LEU A 355 14.92 12.24 14.09
N THR A 356 14.13 11.27 14.54
CA THR A 356 13.11 10.60 13.74
C THR A 356 12.04 11.57 13.24
N GLU A 357 11.52 12.42 14.12
CA GLU A 357 10.58 13.48 13.76
C GLU A 357 11.15 14.41 12.67
N ARG A 358 12.43 14.78 12.81
CA ARG A 358 13.10 15.62 11.81
C ARG A 358 13.30 14.94 10.47
N ILE A 359 13.67 13.65 10.45
CA ILE A 359 13.86 12.87 9.23
C ILE A 359 12.53 12.68 8.50
N LEU A 360 11.47 12.36 9.23
CA LEU A 360 10.15 12.06 8.66
C LEU A 360 9.27 13.31 8.49
N GLY A 361 9.66 14.45 9.06
CA GLY A 361 8.87 15.68 9.01
C GLY A 361 7.51 15.55 9.72
N ILE A 362 7.51 14.93 10.90
CA ILE A 362 6.36 14.74 11.78
C ILE A 362 6.61 15.41 13.13
N GLU A 363 5.54 15.69 13.86
CA GLU A 363 5.61 16.18 15.26
C GLU A 363 4.54 15.44 16.05
N PHE A 364 4.96 14.70 17.08
CA PHE A 364 4.02 14.02 17.97
C PHE A 364 3.41 14.99 18.98
N PRO A 365 2.12 14.86 19.32
CA PRO A 365 1.52 15.62 20.39
C PRO A 365 2.18 15.27 21.74
N MET A 366 2.19 16.26 22.67
CA MET A 366 2.90 16.11 23.96
C MET A 366 2.37 14.97 24.84
N ASP A 367 1.13 14.56 24.63
CA ASP A 367 0.49 13.44 25.35
C ASP A 367 0.69 12.09 24.64
N TYR A 368 1.43 12.05 23.50
CA TYR A 368 1.73 10.80 22.81
C TYR A 368 2.76 9.99 23.60
N PRO A 369 2.49 8.69 23.84
CA PRO A 369 3.40 7.86 24.64
C PRO A 369 4.63 7.43 23.82
N ILE A 370 5.62 8.31 23.70
CA ILE A 370 6.85 8.05 22.92
C ILE A 370 7.65 6.83 23.40
N GLU A 371 7.41 6.39 24.64
CA GLU A 371 8.03 5.18 25.20
C GLU A 371 7.41 3.90 24.64
N LYS A 372 6.21 3.97 24.06
CA LYS A 372 5.45 2.82 23.63
C LYS A 372 4.57 3.13 22.41
N PHE A 373 5.09 2.88 21.22
CA PHE A 373 4.38 3.13 19.95
C PHE A 373 3.30 2.10 19.61
N ASP A 374 3.25 0.96 20.27
CA ASP A 374 2.34 -0.17 19.99
C ASP A 374 1.02 -0.14 20.78
N GLY A 375 0.86 0.84 21.68
CA GLY A 375 -0.38 1.04 22.44
C GLY A 375 -1.46 1.82 21.66
N PRO A 376 -2.65 2.03 22.25
CA PRO A 376 -3.65 2.93 21.70
C PRO A 376 -3.09 4.35 21.54
N ALA A 377 -3.43 5.02 20.43
CA ALA A 377 -3.05 6.41 20.24
C ALA A 377 -4.08 7.35 20.92
N PRO A 378 -3.64 8.48 21.49
CA PRO A 378 -4.56 9.48 21.99
C PRO A 378 -5.30 10.17 20.84
N SER A 379 -6.49 10.76 21.11
CA SER A 379 -7.27 11.47 20.08
C SER A 379 -6.48 12.63 19.45
N SER A 380 -5.61 13.28 20.23
CA SER A 380 -4.68 14.32 19.74
C SER A 380 -3.77 13.85 18.60
N PHE A 381 -3.42 12.58 18.55
CA PHE A 381 -2.64 11.98 17.45
C PHE A 381 -3.44 12.02 16.13
N TYR A 382 -4.73 11.68 16.18
CA TYR A 382 -5.58 11.69 14.98
C TYR A 382 -5.83 13.13 14.50
N GLU A 383 -6.07 14.06 15.42
CA GLU A 383 -6.29 15.47 15.08
C GLU A 383 -5.03 16.16 14.51
N GLN A 384 -3.88 15.91 15.12
CA GLN A 384 -2.62 16.60 14.76
C GLN A 384 -1.87 15.81 13.67
N VAL A 385 -1.39 14.62 13.99
CA VAL A 385 -0.50 13.87 13.07
C VAL A 385 -1.24 13.38 11.84
N ALA A 386 -2.38 12.70 12.03
CA ALA A 386 -3.18 12.23 10.91
C ALA A 386 -3.76 13.41 10.12
N GLY A 387 -4.24 14.46 10.82
CA GLY A 387 -4.71 15.68 10.20
C GLY A 387 -3.63 16.41 9.39
N ASP A 388 -2.38 16.45 9.86
CA ASP A 388 -1.26 17.01 9.10
C ASP A 388 -0.95 16.19 7.86
N GLU A 389 -0.93 14.87 7.96
CA GLU A 389 -0.75 14.00 6.78
C GLU A 389 -1.86 14.22 5.76
N MET A 390 -3.12 14.34 6.17
CA MET A 390 -4.24 14.65 5.28
C MET A 390 -4.08 16.03 4.61
N ARG A 391 -3.71 17.07 5.37
CA ARG A 391 -3.43 18.40 4.81
C ARG A 391 -2.27 18.38 3.81
N LYS A 392 -1.19 17.62 4.09
CA LYS A 392 -0.10 17.39 3.14
C LYS A 392 -0.60 16.70 1.88
N MET A 393 -1.42 15.64 2.00
CA MET A 393 -2.00 14.95 0.85
C MET A 393 -2.79 15.91 -0.03
N ILE A 394 -3.72 16.67 0.54
CA ILE A 394 -4.56 17.63 -0.18
C ILE A 394 -3.70 18.68 -0.89
N HIS A 395 -2.75 19.26 -0.16
CA HIS A 395 -1.87 20.29 -0.73
C HIS A 395 -1.02 19.76 -1.88
N LEU A 396 -0.45 18.56 -1.72
CA LEU A 396 0.45 17.96 -2.71
C LEU A 396 -0.31 17.41 -3.93
N THR A 397 -1.54 16.91 -3.75
CA THR A 397 -2.38 16.44 -4.84
C THR A 397 -3.00 17.60 -5.62
N GLY A 398 -3.32 18.69 -4.92
CA GLY A 398 -3.93 19.89 -5.50
C GLY A 398 -5.42 19.74 -5.86
N ASP A 399 -6.00 18.56 -5.66
CA ASP A 399 -7.39 18.24 -5.98
C ASP A 399 -7.91 17.18 -4.98
N VAL A 400 -8.76 17.60 -4.06
CA VAL A 400 -9.31 16.71 -3.02
C VAL A 400 -10.24 15.65 -3.59
N ASP A 401 -10.92 15.92 -4.70
CA ASP A 401 -11.84 14.99 -5.33
C ASP A 401 -11.13 13.79 -6.01
N ARG A 402 -9.83 13.94 -6.26
CA ARG A 402 -8.95 12.88 -6.79
C ARG A 402 -8.18 12.14 -5.70
N LEU A 403 -8.44 12.44 -4.45
CA LEU A 403 -7.75 11.87 -3.30
C LEU A 403 -8.63 10.84 -2.59
N ILE A 404 -8.14 9.61 -2.48
CA ILE A 404 -8.81 8.51 -1.80
C ILE A 404 -7.81 7.88 -0.83
N PRO A 405 -7.66 8.38 0.41
CA PRO A 405 -6.73 7.81 1.37
C PRO A 405 -7.00 6.31 1.61
N PHE A 406 -5.93 5.53 1.64
CA PHE A 406 -6.02 4.11 1.91
C PHE A 406 -5.71 3.87 3.40
N ILE A 407 -6.71 3.46 4.18
CA ILE A 407 -6.61 3.18 5.62
C ILE A 407 -6.61 1.67 5.88
N ALA A 408 -5.90 1.24 6.92
CA ALA A 408 -6.00 -0.13 7.42
C ALA A 408 -6.87 -0.15 8.68
N LEU A 409 -7.64 -1.21 8.88
CA LEU A 409 -8.49 -1.42 10.04
C LEU A 409 -7.99 -2.56 10.92
N GLU A 410 -6.68 -2.75 10.93
CA GLU A 410 -6.00 -3.74 11.79
C GLU A 410 -4.61 -3.26 12.20
N HIS A 411 -4.11 -3.81 13.28
CA HIS A 411 -2.75 -3.58 13.79
C HIS A 411 -1.77 -4.67 13.36
N PHE A 412 -2.05 -5.46 12.36
CA PHE A 412 -1.20 -6.54 11.82
C PHE A 412 -0.35 -7.24 12.89
N GLY A 413 -1.00 -8.03 13.75
CA GLY A 413 -0.36 -8.72 14.87
C GLY A 413 -0.24 -7.88 16.16
N GLY A 414 -0.79 -6.67 16.17
CA GLY A 414 -0.97 -5.82 17.34
C GLY A 414 -2.32 -6.03 18.02
N PRO A 415 -2.67 -5.16 18.98
CA PRO A 415 -3.97 -5.19 19.65
C PRO A 415 -5.09 -4.83 18.65
N GLN A 416 -6.29 -5.32 18.93
CA GLN A 416 -7.46 -5.00 18.11
C GLN A 416 -7.74 -3.49 18.09
N ILE A 417 -7.98 -2.94 16.90
CA ILE A 417 -8.38 -1.54 16.72
C ILE A 417 -9.67 -1.26 17.51
N GLN A 418 -9.66 -0.15 18.22
CA GLN A 418 -10.82 0.27 18.99
C GLN A 418 -11.77 1.11 18.12
N PRO A 419 -13.09 0.95 18.29
CA PRO A 419 -14.07 1.74 17.56
C PRO A 419 -13.85 3.26 17.66
N GLN A 420 -13.34 3.74 18.81
CA GLN A 420 -13.04 5.17 19.02
C GLN A 420 -11.90 5.65 18.13
N GLU A 421 -10.85 4.84 17.93
CA GLU A 421 -9.72 5.18 17.04
C GLU A 421 -10.21 5.34 15.60
N VAL A 422 -11.08 4.44 15.14
CA VAL A 422 -11.69 4.53 13.81
C VAL A 422 -12.58 5.78 13.70
N ARG A 423 -13.36 6.09 14.72
CA ARG A 423 -14.22 7.27 14.78
C ARG A 423 -13.39 8.57 14.70
N ASP A 424 -12.30 8.65 15.45
CA ASP A 424 -11.42 9.82 15.43
C ASP A 424 -10.77 10.01 14.05
N LEU A 425 -10.33 8.92 13.42
CA LEU A 425 -9.78 8.95 12.07
C LEU A 425 -10.82 9.43 11.04
N LEU A 426 -12.03 8.86 11.05
CA LEU A 426 -13.08 9.21 10.09
C LEU A 426 -13.54 10.66 10.25
N ARG A 427 -13.65 11.16 11.48
CA ARG A 427 -13.91 12.59 11.74
C ARG A 427 -12.81 13.48 11.17
N THR A 428 -11.56 13.11 11.35
CA THR A 428 -10.44 13.87 10.79
C THR A 428 -10.44 13.88 9.26
N LEU A 429 -10.87 12.79 8.61
CA LEU A 429 -11.10 12.76 7.15
C LEU A 429 -12.20 13.73 6.75
N GLU A 430 -13.36 13.66 7.41
CA GLU A 430 -14.52 14.52 7.14
C GLU A 430 -14.19 16.01 7.35
N ASP A 431 -13.55 16.36 8.47
CA ASP A 431 -13.12 17.72 8.79
C ASP A 431 -12.08 18.27 7.79
N SER A 432 -11.31 17.39 7.17
CA SER A 432 -10.36 17.74 6.12
C SER A 432 -11.00 17.91 4.73
N GLY A 433 -12.30 17.65 4.59
CA GLY A 433 -13.03 17.71 3.33
C GLY A 433 -12.82 16.51 2.40
N ILE A 434 -12.15 15.46 2.89
CA ILE A 434 -11.99 14.21 2.16
C ILE A 434 -13.29 13.41 2.30
N ASN A 435 -13.91 13.09 1.18
CA ASN A 435 -15.22 12.44 1.15
C ASN A 435 -15.17 10.96 0.71
N ARG A 436 -14.03 10.48 0.23
CA ARG A 436 -13.81 9.08 -0.18
C ARG A 436 -12.59 8.52 0.52
N TYR A 437 -12.65 7.25 0.90
CA TYR A 437 -11.51 6.51 1.41
C TYR A 437 -11.64 5.03 1.06
N ILE A 438 -10.52 4.34 0.94
CA ILE A 438 -10.50 2.88 0.82
C ILE A 438 -10.00 2.29 2.13
N PHE A 439 -10.60 1.20 2.60
CA PHE A 439 -10.13 0.51 3.78
C PHE A 439 -9.76 -0.95 3.53
N PHE A 440 -8.72 -1.37 4.18
CA PHE A 440 -8.20 -2.72 4.18
C PHE A 440 -8.53 -3.38 5.51
N HIS A 441 -9.22 -4.50 5.58
CA HIS A 441 -10.09 -5.15 4.59
C HIS A 441 -11.28 -5.77 5.34
N TYR A 442 -12.32 -6.20 4.63
CA TYR A 442 -13.55 -6.75 5.19
C TYR A 442 -13.35 -7.81 6.29
N GLY A 443 -12.39 -8.72 6.11
CA GLY A 443 -12.17 -9.86 7.01
C GLY A 443 -11.61 -9.53 8.40
N VAL A 444 -11.21 -8.28 8.68
CA VAL A 444 -10.66 -7.86 9.98
C VAL A 444 -11.61 -6.94 10.76
N ILE A 445 -12.78 -6.65 10.19
CA ILE A 445 -13.73 -5.71 10.76
C ILE A 445 -14.56 -6.40 11.84
N THR A 446 -14.50 -5.85 13.06
CA THR A 446 -15.40 -6.28 14.13
C THR A 446 -16.77 -5.63 13.98
N GLU A 447 -17.79 -6.21 14.63
CA GLU A 447 -19.16 -5.68 14.62
C GLU A 447 -19.23 -4.22 15.08
N ASP A 448 -18.45 -3.84 16.09
CA ASP A 448 -18.45 -2.48 16.61
C ASP A 448 -17.73 -1.50 15.68
N VAL A 449 -16.68 -1.93 14.98
CA VAL A 449 -16.02 -1.13 13.92
C VAL A 449 -16.95 -0.99 12.71
N TRP A 450 -17.66 -2.06 12.33
CA TRP A 450 -18.66 -2.01 11.27
C TRP A 450 -19.72 -0.96 11.52
N LYS A 451 -20.28 -0.90 12.75
CA LYS A 451 -21.25 0.14 13.14
C LYS A 451 -20.68 1.55 12.97
N VAL A 452 -19.42 1.76 13.34
CA VAL A 452 -18.78 3.08 13.14
C VAL A 452 -18.64 3.41 11.66
N LEU A 453 -18.23 2.46 10.82
CA LEU A 453 -18.12 2.70 9.37
C LEU A 453 -19.48 3.08 8.76
N THR A 454 -20.56 2.37 9.15
CA THR A 454 -21.93 2.65 8.66
C THR A 454 -22.45 4.00 9.14
N GLU A 455 -22.18 4.41 10.40
CA GLU A 455 -22.55 5.74 10.90
C GLU A 455 -22.00 6.90 10.06
N PHE A 456 -20.82 6.74 9.44
CA PHE A 456 -20.18 7.75 8.59
C PHE A 456 -20.54 7.62 7.10
N SER A 457 -21.16 6.52 6.70
CA SER A 457 -21.53 6.25 5.30
C SER A 457 -22.95 6.74 4.94
N GLU A 458 -23.78 7.02 5.92
CA GLU A 458 -25.12 7.58 5.78
C GLU A 458 -25.06 9.11 5.53
#